data_97d9946064776b0a57ebfa31b991262a
#
_entry.id   97d9946064776b0a57ebfa31b991262a
#
_cell.length_a   1.000
_cell.length_b   1.000
_cell.length_c   1.000
_cell.angle_alpha   90.00
_cell.angle_beta   90.00
_cell.angle_gamma   90.00
#
_symmetry.space_group_name_H-M   'P 1'
#
loop_
_entity.id
_entity.type
_entity.pdbx_description
1 polymer ?
#
loop_
_entity_poly.entity_id
_entity_poly.type
_entity_poly.pdbx_seq_one_letter_code
_entity_poly.pdbx_strand_id
1 'polypeptide(L)'
;MPVVVADVPPEAPSTVAVQEAAAGTRGDVRQVVETRGYRYSLRGPRLLPPSRLQTVLEQAPGPAEAVLAIAQARRDAGFLFGGAVVERIEGNSVGLRMVPQRIVTVSAPGPLMGFYAGLAERPDLKRSTLLRRTAVAQQYCRRNGTRPKVSFEPLEDATELRLVVTEEPLPDARRITFSANLGNHGNRYSSRWLASAGLSLRPGDGVELSLSGTKGLGGLDDDPGPGSKLEKGVAQLSAYTPFGLLGVRLSEVRFRSNNAAYLGDLDGSPMFGYEDGTVRRVGLFAEQIVYATDSVRLTLVERLTRVSDQADRRVYVDGAYQGDTPLRDERYNHASLGLRYSRNGQALGFRNRMILDLNLDQGLSEPSGTLDGGASGTADSRFTKSLFLFSHEQGLPAGLRLGLYLKGQWSDTAVPNTQEFVLGGFGNLMAWLPGVASGDRGGLARVSLATPETRLGPLSATAGLYYEAGYVESARDGGRDGQTLSDAGLNLVLRHEAVSLSMGYAEPLAVNGLSREDRSDYRAGWLMNLGIRW
;
A
#
# COMPACT_ATOMS: atom_id res chain seq x y z
N MET A 1 -1.74 -7.01 2.47
CA MET A 1 -3.01 -7.00 3.24
C MET A 1 -4.16 -6.86 2.26
N PRO A 2 -5.27 -7.60 2.38
CA PRO A 2 -6.42 -7.35 1.53
C PRO A 2 -6.92 -5.92 1.79
N VAL A 3 -7.13 -5.15 0.72
CA VAL A 3 -7.83 -3.87 0.80
C VAL A 3 -9.28 -4.22 1.15
N VAL A 4 -9.70 -3.94 2.37
CA VAL A 4 -11.11 -4.06 2.74
C VAL A 4 -11.82 -2.90 2.05
N VAL A 5 -12.60 -3.20 1.05
CA VAL A 5 -13.56 -2.26 0.47
C VAL A 5 -14.55 -1.93 1.58
N ALA A 6 -14.90 -0.65 1.75
CA ALA A 6 -15.95 -0.27 2.68
C ALA A 6 -17.23 -1.02 2.31
N ASP A 7 -17.95 -1.54 3.31
CA ASP A 7 -19.25 -2.16 3.08
C ASP A 7 -20.16 -1.19 2.31
N VAL A 8 -21.00 -1.74 1.46
CA VAL A 8 -22.00 -0.95 0.71
C VAL A 8 -22.80 -0.11 1.70
N PRO A 9 -22.97 1.20 1.47
CA PRO A 9 -23.82 2.00 2.35
C PRO A 9 -25.21 1.37 2.44
N PRO A 10 -25.86 1.45 3.60
CA PRO A 10 -27.24 0.97 3.74
C PRO A 10 -28.16 1.65 2.72
N GLU A 11 -29.20 0.95 2.31
CA GLU A 11 -30.19 1.51 1.39
C GLU A 11 -30.83 2.77 1.99
N ALA A 12 -31.08 3.74 1.13
CA ALA A 12 -31.85 4.93 1.53
C ALA A 12 -33.28 4.53 1.95
N PRO A 13 -33.92 5.31 2.84
CA PRO A 13 -35.30 5.04 3.26
C PRO A 13 -36.26 4.86 2.09
N SER A 14 -37.31 4.07 2.29
CA SER A 14 -38.26 3.71 1.23
C SER A 14 -38.92 4.96 0.60
N THR A 15 -39.23 4.86 -0.69
CA THR A 15 -39.87 5.93 -1.48
C THR A 15 -41.20 6.37 -0.87
N VAL A 16 -41.92 5.46 -0.17
CA VAL A 16 -43.22 5.73 0.48
C VAL A 16 -43.06 6.69 1.66
N ALA A 17 -42.08 6.48 2.53
CA ALA A 17 -41.81 7.37 3.67
C ALA A 17 -41.40 8.78 3.22
N VAL A 18 -40.71 8.89 2.08
CA VAL A 18 -40.32 10.17 1.48
C VAL A 18 -41.58 10.90 0.89
N GLN A 19 -42.52 10.15 0.34
CA GLN A 19 -43.77 10.73 -0.19
C GLN A 19 -44.67 11.36 0.90
N GLU A 20 -44.76 10.73 2.05
CA GLU A 20 -45.60 11.23 3.18
C GLU A 20 -45.03 12.53 3.77
N ALA A 21 -43.72 12.64 3.94
CA ALA A 21 -43.06 13.84 4.45
C ALA A 21 -43.07 15.02 3.46
N ALA A 22 -43.13 14.73 2.17
CA ALA A 22 -43.11 15.75 1.12
C ALA A 22 -44.37 16.64 1.08
N ALA A 23 -45.45 16.29 1.75
CA ALA A 23 -46.73 17.01 1.69
C ALA A 23 -46.75 18.45 2.27
N GLY A 24 -45.70 18.84 3.03
CA GLY A 24 -45.69 20.09 3.81
C GLY A 24 -44.91 21.29 3.23
N THR A 25 -44.05 21.15 2.21
CA THR A 25 -43.11 22.23 1.80
C THR A 25 -43.53 22.87 0.46
N ARG A 26 -43.84 24.16 0.43
CA ARG A 26 -44.08 24.93 -0.81
C ARG A 26 -42.75 25.34 -1.44
N GLY A 27 -42.41 24.83 -2.63
CA GLY A 27 -41.26 25.24 -3.46
C GLY A 27 -41.71 25.98 -4.73
N ASP A 28 -40.86 26.82 -5.28
CA ASP A 28 -41.12 27.51 -6.56
C ASP A 28 -40.95 26.59 -7.75
N VAL A 29 -41.79 26.76 -8.79
CA VAL A 29 -41.59 26.08 -10.09
C VAL A 29 -40.34 26.59 -10.70
N ARG A 30 -39.41 25.72 -11.05
CA ARG A 30 -38.12 26.11 -11.56
C ARG A 30 -37.80 25.60 -12.96
N GLN A 31 -38.49 24.53 -13.37
CA GLN A 31 -38.22 23.94 -14.68
C GLN A 31 -39.46 23.23 -15.22
N VAL A 32 -39.71 23.37 -16.51
CA VAL A 32 -40.71 22.61 -17.24
C VAL A 32 -40.02 21.84 -18.35
N VAL A 33 -40.33 20.57 -18.48
CA VAL A 33 -39.80 19.67 -19.52
C VAL A 33 -40.98 18.98 -20.21
N GLU A 34 -41.07 19.13 -21.52
CA GLU A 34 -42.09 18.45 -22.33
C GLU A 34 -41.45 17.32 -23.12
N THR A 35 -41.88 16.09 -22.85
CA THR A 35 -41.34 14.90 -23.49
C THR A 35 -42.35 13.76 -23.47
N ARG A 36 -42.33 12.92 -24.52
CA ARG A 36 -43.22 11.73 -24.66
C ARG A 36 -44.72 11.99 -24.39
N GLY A 37 -45.21 13.17 -24.72
CA GLY A 37 -46.60 13.54 -24.51
C GLY A 37 -46.92 13.98 -23.07
N TYR A 38 -45.94 14.01 -22.18
CA TYR A 38 -46.07 14.55 -20.84
C TYR A 38 -45.42 15.92 -20.69
N ARG A 39 -46.05 16.77 -19.86
CA ARG A 39 -45.46 18.06 -19.45
C ARG A 39 -45.10 17.97 -17.97
N TYR A 40 -43.78 17.75 -17.68
CA TYR A 40 -43.26 17.70 -16.33
C TYR A 40 -42.99 19.11 -15.79
N SER A 41 -43.59 19.47 -14.70
CA SER A 41 -43.29 20.72 -13.98
C SER A 41 -42.57 20.37 -12.66
N LEU A 42 -41.30 20.81 -12.54
CA LEU A 42 -40.41 20.43 -11.45
C LEU A 42 -40.28 21.58 -10.45
N ARG A 43 -40.50 21.27 -9.15
CA ARG A 43 -40.36 22.20 -8.03
C ARG A 43 -39.29 21.73 -7.07
N GLY A 44 -38.70 22.67 -6.33
CA GLY A 44 -37.71 22.38 -5.28
C GLY A 44 -36.27 22.59 -5.67
N PRO A 45 -35.30 22.11 -4.87
CA PRO A 45 -33.89 22.32 -5.12
C PRO A 45 -33.40 21.62 -6.38
N ARG A 46 -32.37 22.20 -7.02
CA ARG A 46 -31.76 21.60 -8.21
C ARG A 46 -30.89 20.41 -7.82
N LEU A 47 -31.42 19.21 -7.98
CA LEU A 47 -30.70 17.96 -7.66
C LEU A 47 -29.83 17.43 -8.81
N LEU A 48 -30.14 17.79 -10.05
CA LEU A 48 -29.41 17.42 -11.27
C LEU A 48 -29.23 18.64 -12.19
N PRO A 49 -28.20 18.67 -13.04
CA PRO A 49 -28.11 19.66 -14.12
C PRO A 49 -29.32 19.58 -15.07
N PRO A 50 -29.83 20.71 -15.60
CA PRO A 50 -31.02 20.73 -16.46
C PRO A 50 -30.95 19.79 -17.67
N SER A 51 -29.81 19.76 -18.35
CA SER A 51 -29.58 18.89 -19.52
C SER A 51 -29.69 17.39 -19.14
N ARG A 52 -29.11 16.99 -18.00
CA ARG A 52 -29.18 15.61 -17.55
C ARG A 52 -30.59 15.23 -17.08
N LEU A 53 -31.29 16.16 -16.41
CA LEU A 53 -32.65 15.96 -16.02
C LEU A 53 -33.58 15.77 -17.23
N GLN A 54 -33.42 16.59 -18.28
CA GLN A 54 -34.13 16.44 -19.53
C GLN A 54 -33.90 15.06 -20.16
N THR A 55 -32.64 14.63 -20.30
CA THR A 55 -32.29 13.30 -20.84
C THR A 55 -32.95 12.17 -20.05
N VAL A 56 -32.95 12.28 -18.71
CA VAL A 56 -33.56 11.28 -17.81
C VAL A 56 -35.06 11.19 -18.03
N LEU A 57 -35.75 12.34 -18.14
CA LEU A 57 -37.17 12.39 -18.39
C LEU A 57 -37.54 11.90 -19.81
N GLU A 58 -36.72 12.20 -20.80
CA GLU A 58 -36.89 11.70 -22.18
C GLU A 58 -36.80 10.17 -22.28
N GLN A 59 -36.05 9.53 -21.40
CA GLN A 59 -35.88 8.08 -21.37
C GLN A 59 -36.96 7.36 -20.54
N ALA A 60 -37.62 8.06 -19.63
CA ALA A 60 -38.66 7.48 -18.76
C ALA A 60 -39.97 7.24 -19.54
N PRO A 61 -40.53 6.02 -19.51
CA PRO A 61 -41.78 5.72 -20.24
C PRO A 61 -43.02 6.36 -19.60
N GLY A 62 -42.98 6.72 -18.31
CA GLY A 62 -44.11 7.32 -17.61
C GLY A 62 -43.68 8.04 -16.31
N PRO A 63 -44.67 8.67 -15.58
CA PRO A 63 -44.36 9.46 -14.39
C PRO A 63 -43.72 8.68 -13.24
N ALA A 64 -44.11 7.43 -13.01
CA ALA A 64 -43.53 6.59 -11.97
C ALA A 64 -42.05 6.25 -12.28
N GLU A 65 -41.79 5.88 -13.51
CA GLU A 65 -40.45 5.59 -14.01
C GLU A 65 -39.56 6.85 -14.03
N ALA A 66 -40.13 8.03 -14.29
CA ALA A 66 -39.44 9.31 -14.21
C ALA A 66 -38.91 9.59 -12.80
N VAL A 67 -39.66 9.32 -11.75
CA VAL A 67 -39.21 9.44 -10.36
C VAL A 67 -38.05 8.51 -10.06
N LEU A 68 -38.17 7.24 -10.45
CA LEU A 68 -37.11 6.25 -10.26
C LEU A 68 -35.82 6.61 -11.05
N ALA A 69 -35.99 7.07 -12.28
CA ALA A 69 -34.89 7.47 -13.15
C ALA A 69 -34.17 8.70 -12.61
N ILE A 70 -34.86 9.70 -12.04
CA ILE A 70 -34.25 10.86 -11.38
C ILE A 70 -33.44 10.40 -10.17
N ALA A 71 -33.99 9.54 -9.31
CA ALA A 71 -33.30 9.01 -8.14
C ALA A 71 -32.05 8.20 -8.56
N GLN A 72 -32.15 7.39 -9.61
CA GLN A 72 -31.01 6.65 -10.16
C GLN A 72 -29.95 7.57 -10.74
N ALA A 73 -30.33 8.55 -11.56
CA ALA A 73 -29.40 9.52 -12.13
C ALA A 73 -28.66 10.33 -11.07
N ARG A 74 -29.30 10.59 -9.92
CA ARG A 74 -28.64 11.23 -8.79
C ARG A 74 -27.63 10.30 -8.11
N ARG A 75 -27.96 9.02 -7.93
CA ARG A 75 -27.00 8.00 -7.44
C ARG A 75 -25.79 7.86 -8.38
N ASP A 76 -26.07 7.82 -9.70
CA ASP A 76 -25.01 7.75 -10.73
C ASP A 76 -24.10 8.99 -10.74
N ALA A 77 -24.64 10.15 -10.34
CA ALA A 77 -23.87 11.37 -10.13
C ALA A 77 -23.08 11.35 -8.80
N GLY A 78 -23.11 10.25 -8.06
CA GLY A 78 -22.35 10.02 -6.84
C GLY A 78 -22.94 10.60 -5.58
N PHE A 79 -24.20 11.06 -5.59
CA PHE A 79 -24.87 11.53 -4.38
C PHE A 79 -25.49 10.36 -3.61
N LEU A 80 -25.52 10.48 -2.28
CA LEU A 80 -26.03 9.42 -1.43
C LEU A 80 -27.56 9.43 -1.39
N PHE A 81 -28.17 10.61 -1.37
CA PHE A 81 -29.60 10.82 -1.18
C PHE A 81 -30.18 11.78 -2.21
N GLY A 82 -31.53 11.82 -2.22
CA GLY A 82 -32.31 12.75 -3.01
C GLY A 82 -33.01 12.07 -4.19
N GLY A 83 -34.17 12.53 -4.49
CA GLY A 83 -35.03 12.02 -5.54
C GLY A 83 -36.13 13.01 -5.88
N ALA A 84 -37.22 12.52 -6.45
CA ALA A 84 -38.43 13.27 -6.73
C ALA A 84 -39.64 12.50 -6.25
N VAL A 85 -40.73 13.20 -6.01
CA VAL A 85 -42.06 12.63 -5.75
C VAL A 85 -43.08 13.25 -6.71
N VAL A 86 -44.09 12.48 -7.08
CA VAL A 86 -45.21 12.98 -7.86
C VAL A 86 -46.16 13.71 -6.90
N GLU A 87 -46.39 15.01 -7.14
CA GLU A 87 -47.36 15.79 -6.36
C GLU A 87 -48.74 15.80 -7.00
N ARG A 88 -48.76 15.77 -8.35
CA ARG A 88 -50.00 15.95 -9.10
C ARG A 88 -49.89 15.34 -10.48
N ILE A 89 -50.97 14.71 -10.93
CA ILE A 89 -51.13 14.27 -12.31
C ILE A 89 -52.50 14.77 -12.78
N GLU A 90 -52.49 15.59 -13.82
CA GLU A 90 -53.71 16.09 -14.48
C GLU A 90 -53.58 15.88 -15.97
N GLY A 91 -54.23 14.84 -16.47
CA GLY A 91 -54.04 14.44 -17.87
C GLY A 91 -52.55 14.17 -18.16
N ASN A 92 -52.00 14.91 -19.08
CA ASN A 92 -50.59 14.82 -19.46
C ASN A 92 -49.66 15.77 -18.67
N SER A 93 -50.19 16.54 -17.72
CA SER A 93 -49.40 17.45 -16.87
C SER A 93 -49.03 16.75 -15.56
N VAL A 94 -47.75 16.65 -15.28
CA VAL A 94 -47.16 15.96 -14.12
C VAL A 94 -46.37 16.95 -13.28
N GLY A 95 -46.82 17.19 -12.05
CA GLY A 95 -46.08 17.96 -11.05
C GLY A 95 -45.09 17.05 -10.30
N LEU A 96 -43.81 17.33 -10.41
CA LEU A 96 -42.77 16.64 -9.64
C LEU A 96 -42.13 17.59 -8.63
N ARG A 97 -42.03 17.14 -7.38
CA ARG A 97 -41.25 17.84 -6.37
C ARG A 97 -39.92 17.13 -6.11
N MET A 98 -38.85 17.90 -6.23
CA MET A 98 -37.52 17.44 -5.92
C MET A 98 -37.32 17.43 -4.40
N VAL A 99 -36.94 16.28 -3.85
CA VAL A 99 -36.82 16.06 -2.40
C VAL A 99 -35.36 15.83 -2.06
N PRO A 100 -34.71 16.81 -1.39
CA PRO A 100 -33.39 16.60 -0.83
C PRO A 100 -33.56 15.82 0.47
N GLN A 101 -32.77 14.77 0.65
CA GLN A 101 -32.59 14.15 1.95
C GLN A 101 -31.25 14.56 2.53
N ARG A 102 -31.19 14.80 3.85
CA ARG A 102 -29.97 15.22 4.54
C ARG A 102 -29.81 14.51 5.87
N ILE A 103 -28.56 14.30 6.27
CA ILE A 103 -28.24 13.88 7.64
C ILE A 103 -28.28 15.12 8.52
N VAL A 104 -29.14 15.15 9.52
CA VAL A 104 -29.21 16.24 10.51
C VAL A 104 -28.53 15.87 11.81
N THR A 105 -28.42 14.58 12.12
CA THR A 105 -27.82 14.09 13.36
C THR A 105 -26.95 12.88 13.11
N VAL A 106 -25.84 12.80 13.83
CA VAL A 106 -24.95 11.63 13.86
C VAL A 106 -25.00 11.03 15.26
N SER A 107 -25.28 9.73 15.35
CA SER A 107 -25.20 8.95 16.58
C SER A 107 -24.11 7.89 16.40
N ALA A 108 -23.05 7.94 17.20
CA ALA A 108 -21.95 7.01 17.17
C ALA A 108 -21.36 6.83 18.57
N PRO A 109 -20.71 5.70 18.90
CA PRO A 109 -19.90 5.58 20.11
C PRO A 109 -18.86 6.70 20.20
N GLY A 110 -18.54 7.17 21.40
CA GLY A 110 -17.71 8.35 21.64
C GLY A 110 -16.46 8.48 20.74
N PRO A 111 -15.59 7.47 20.67
CA PRO A 111 -14.39 7.54 19.81
C PRO A 111 -14.71 7.62 18.31
N LEU A 112 -15.81 7.00 17.85
CA LEU A 112 -16.21 7.02 16.44
C LEU A 112 -16.90 8.30 16.01
N MET A 113 -17.43 9.08 16.93
CA MET A 113 -18.11 10.35 16.61
C MET A 113 -17.22 11.26 15.78
N GLY A 114 -15.93 11.38 16.12
CA GLY A 114 -14.97 12.22 15.39
C GLY A 114 -14.77 11.84 13.92
N PHE A 115 -14.92 10.55 13.56
CA PHE A 115 -14.77 10.10 12.16
C PHE A 115 -15.95 10.53 11.28
N TYR A 116 -17.15 10.68 11.86
CA TYR A 116 -18.36 11.02 11.14
C TYR A 116 -18.81 12.48 11.38
N ALA A 117 -18.16 13.19 12.29
CA ALA A 117 -18.41 14.61 12.50
C ALA A 117 -18.30 15.38 11.17
N GLY A 118 -19.16 16.37 10.98
CA GLY A 118 -19.23 17.19 9.77
C GLY A 118 -19.87 16.50 8.55
N LEU A 119 -20.53 15.34 8.73
CA LEU A 119 -21.46 14.79 7.74
C LEU A 119 -22.89 15.34 7.92
N ALA A 120 -23.22 15.82 9.11
CA ALA A 120 -24.50 16.46 9.38
C ALA A 120 -24.68 17.74 8.55
N GLU A 121 -25.94 18.05 8.23
CA GLU A 121 -26.40 19.28 7.52
C GLU A 121 -25.83 19.47 6.09
N ARG A 122 -25.33 18.41 5.46
CA ARG A 122 -24.87 18.45 4.07
C ARG A 122 -25.98 17.96 3.14
N PRO A 123 -26.69 18.86 2.43
CA PRO A 123 -27.79 18.45 1.51
C PRO A 123 -27.25 17.66 0.29
N ASP A 124 -25.98 17.86 -0.07
CA ASP A 124 -25.35 17.25 -1.23
C ASP A 124 -24.24 16.25 -0.85
N LEU A 125 -24.54 15.41 0.15
CA LEU A 125 -23.58 14.41 0.61
C LEU A 125 -23.30 13.38 -0.48
N LYS A 126 -22.03 13.32 -0.90
CA LYS A 126 -21.55 12.31 -1.84
C LYS A 126 -21.29 10.98 -1.14
N ARG A 127 -21.62 9.88 -1.81
CA ARG A 127 -21.35 8.51 -1.37
C ARG A 127 -19.85 8.32 -1.06
N SER A 128 -18.96 8.85 -1.92
CA SER A 128 -17.50 8.79 -1.70
C SER A 128 -17.05 9.46 -0.40
N THR A 129 -17.75 10.52 0.05
CA THR A 129 -17.43 11.18 1.33
C THR A 129 -17.76 10.28 2.52
N LEU A 130 -18.93 9.64 2.53
CA LEU A 130 -19.31 8.68 3.56
C LEU A 130 -18.36 7.47 3.55
N LEU A 131 -18.11 6.89 2.37
CA LEU A 131 -17.22 5.73 2.21
C LEU A 131 -15.78 6.04 2.65
N ARG A 132 -15.28 7.23 2.36
CA ARG A 132 -13.97 7.68 2.84
C ARG A 132 -13.92 7.70 4.38
N ARG A 133 -14.91 8.29 5.03
CA ARG A 133 -14.99 8.35 6.50
C ARG A 133 -15.13 6.95 7.10
N THR A 134 -16.00 6.13 6.52
CA THR A 134 -16.18 4.74 6.94
C THR A 134 -14.89 3.92 6.76
N ALA A 135 -14.14 4.12 5.66
CA ALA A 135 -12.90 3.40 5.44
C ALA A 135 -11.83 3.71 6.50
N VAL A 136 -11.74 4.95 6.97
CA VAL A 136 -10.83 5.31 8.08
C VAL A 136 -11.34 4.71 9.39
N ALA A 137 -12.63 4.85 9.68
CA ALA A 137 -13.26 4.28 10.88
C ALA A 137 -13.13 2.74 10.94
N GLN A 138 -13.22 2.04 9.80
CA GLN A 138 -12.98 0.59 9.73
C GLN A 138 -11.56 0.22 10.15
N GLN A 139 -10.55 0.99 9.77
CA GLN A 139 -9.17 0.71 10.17
C GLN A 139 -8.96 0.96 11.67
N TYR A 140 -9.58 2.02 12.20
CA TYR A 140 -9.61 2.28 13.64
C TYR A 140 -10.27 1.12 14.40
N CYS A 141 -11.50 0.74 14.02
CA CYS A 141 -12.24 -0.34 14.65
C CYS A 141 -11.51 -1.69 14.58
N ARG A 142 -10.86 -2.01 13.44
CA ARG A 142 -10.07 -3.25 13.31
C ARG A 142 -8.96 -3.38 14.35
N ARG A 143 -8.30 -2.26 14.69
CA ARG A 143 -7.30 -2.27 15.75
C ARG A 143 -7.90 -2.49 17.12
N ASN A 144 -9.16 -2.09 17.30
CA ASN A 144 -9.93 -2.32 18.54
C ASN A 144 -10.61 -3.69 18.58
N GLY A 145 -10.50 -4.49 17.51
CA GLY A 145 -11.15 -5.79 17.42
C GLY A 145 -12.63 -5.71 17.03
N THR A 146 -13.08 -4.60 16.41
CA THR A 146 -14.44 -4.37 15.98
C THR A 146 -14.51 -3.97 14.52
N ARG A 147 -15.73 -3.84 13.99
CA ARG A 147 -16.04 -3.19 12.71
C ARG A 147 -17.19 -2.22 12.87
N PRO A 148 -17.19 -1.06 12.18
CA PRO A 148 -18.32 -0.15 12.20
C PRO A 148 -19.44 -0.69 11.32
N LYS A 149 -20.67 -0.59 11.81
CA LYS A 149 -21.89 -0.78 11.04
C LYS A 149 -22.60 0.54 10.94
N VAL A 150 -22.87 0.96 9.72
CA VAL A 150 -23.49 2.26 9.40
C VAL A 150 -24.91 2.02 8.91
N SER A 151 -25.87 2.72 9.50
CA SER A 151 -27.29 2.69 9.11
C SER A 151 -27.89 4.10 9.11
N PHE A 152 -29.05 4.25 8.49
CA PHE A 152 -29.80 5.50 8.47
C PHE A 152 -31.19 5.26 9.09
N GLU A 153 -31.59 6.15 9.98
CA GLU A 153 -32.90 6.18 10.57
C GLU A 153 -33.64 7.46 10.13
N PRO A 154 -34.86 7.36 9.57
CA PRO A 154 -35.66 8.53 9.29
C PRO A 154 -36.10 9.17 10.61
N LEU A 155 -36.21 10.49 10.62
CA LEU A 155 -36.80 11.27 11.71
C LEU A 155 -38.27 11.55 11.42
N GLU A 156 -38.90 12.42 12.21
CA GLU A 156 -40.30 12.82 12.00
C GLU A 156 -40.54 13.41 10.60
N ASP A 157 -39.58 14.24 10.12
CA ASP A 157 -39.52 14.59 8.71
C ASP A 157 -38.67 13.54 7.97
N ALA A 158 -39.29 12.76 7.08
CA ALA A 158 -38.61 11.71 6.31
C ALA A 158 -37.55 12.24 5.32
N THR A 159 -37.44 13.56 5.14
CA THR A 159 -36.33 14.19 4.45
C THR A 159 -35.08 14.36 5.34
N GLU A 160 -35.25 14.20 6.65
CA GLU A 160 -34.24 14.30 7.67
C GLU A 160 -33.85 12.91 8.19
N LEU A 161 -32.54 12.64 8.19
CA LEU A 161 -32.02 11.34 8.57
C LEU A 161 -31.06 11.47 9.76
N ARG A 162 -31.09 10.48 10.62
CA ARG A 162 -30.06 10.22 11.61
C ARG A 162 -29.11 9.19 11.05
N LEU A 163 -27.82 9.52 11.00
CA LEU A 163 -26.77 8.54 10.74
C LEU A 163 -26.47 7.81 12.06
N VAL A 164 -26.68 6.50 12.08
CA VAL A 164 -26.38 5.65 13.24
C VAL A 164 -25.18 4.78 12.93
N VAL A 165 -24.16 4.86 13.76
CA VAL A 165 -22.96 4.03 13.68
C VAL A 165 -22.90 3.18 14.94
N THR A 166 -22.77 1.88 14.77
CA THR A 166 -22.56 0.91 15.86
C THR A 166 -21.28 0.13 15.63
N GLU A 167 -20.78 -0.52 16.67
CA GLU A 167 -19.62 -1.41 16.57
C GLU A 167 -20.06 -2.86 16.71
N GLU A 168 -19.61 -3.70 15.78
CA GLU A 168 -19.77 -5.15 15.87
C GLU A 168 -18.41 -5.81 16.14
N PRO A 169 -18.32 -6.79 17.06
CA PRO A 169 -17.07 -7.48 17.32
C PRO A 169 -16.60 -8.27 16.11
N LEU A 170 -15.29 -8.35 15.91
CA LEU A 170 -14.65 -9.23 14.94
C LEU A 170 -14.26 -10.53 15.65
N PRO A 171 -14.78 -11.71 15.21
CA PRO A 171 -14.60 -12.97 15.93
C PRO A 171 -13.12 -13.40 16.09
N ASP A 172 -12.26 -13.05 15.14
CA ASP A 172 -10.85 -13.44 15.13
C ASP A 172 -9.89 -12.29 15.48
N ALA A 173 -10.39 -11.25 16.14
CA ALA A 173 -9.59 -10.10 16.49
C ALA A 173 -8.62 -10.43 17.63
N ARG A 174 -7.33 -10.25 17.37
CA ARG A 174 -6.25 -10.44 18.36
C ARG A 174 -5.65 -9.09 18.72
N ARG A 175 -5.59 -8.80 20.01
CA ARG A 175 -4.90 -7.60 20.54
C ARG A 175 -3.38 -7.76 20.53
N ILE A 176 -2.93 -8.98 20.62
CA ILE A 176 -1.50 -9.34 20.55
C ILE A 176 -1.34 -10.31 19.40
N THR A 177 -0.38 -10.04 18.54
CA THR A 177 0.00 -10.94 17.44
C THR A 177 1.50 -11.13 17.49
N PHE A 178 1.93 -12.37 17.52
CA PHE A 178 3.32 -12.78 17.42
C PHE A 178 3.59 -13.38 16.04
N SER A 179 4.80 -13.17 15.51
CA SER A 179 5.29 -13.82 14.29
C SER A 179 6.75 -14.20 14.43
N ALA A 180 7.13 -15.34 13.85
CA ALA A 180 8.52 -15.73 13.72
C ALA A 180 8.76 -16.26 12.31
N ASN A 181 9.95 -16.03 11.75
CA ASN A 181 10.35 -16.54 10.45
C ASN A 181 11.81 -17.00 10.51
N LEU A 182 12.10 -18.06 9.74
CA LEU A 182 13.43 -18.59 9.49
C LEU A 182 13.57 -18.85 7.99
N GLY A 183 14.60 -18.30 7.36
CA GLY A 183 14.80 -18.50 5.92
C GLY A 183 16.21 -18.17 5.46
N ASN A 184 16.56 -18.66 4.26
CA ASN A 184 17.88 -18.48 3.63
C ASN A 184 17.88 -17.38 2.55
N HIS A 185 17.12 -16.31 2.75
CA HIS A 185 16.90 -15.24 1.80
C HIS A 185 17.71 -13.96 2.10
N GLY A 186 18.69 -14.07 2.96
CA GLY A 186 19.62 -12.99 3.28
C GLY A 186 20.76 -12.85 2.28
N ASN A 187 21.69 -11.94 2.56
CA ASN A 187 22.87 -11.69 1.75
C ASN A 187 24.02 -12.64 2.13
N ARG A 188 24.77 -13.12 1.16
CA ARG A 188 25.94 -14.01 1.38
C ARG A 188 26.98 -13.39 2.30
N TYR A 189 27.26 -12.11 2.15
CA TYR A 189 28.36 -11.44 2.84
C TYR A 189 28.07 -11.03 4.28
N SER A 190 26.81 -10.80 4.64
CA SER A 190 26.44 -10.45 6.01
C SER A 190 25.78 -11.62 6.77
N SER A 191 24.87 -12.32 6.16
CA SER A 191 24.30 -13.62 6.56
C SER A 191 23.26 -14.07 5.54
N ARG A 192 23.34 -15.30 5.08
CA ARG A 192 22.34 -15.92 4.19
C ARG A 192 21.11 -16.38 4.98
N TRP A 193 21.32 -16.99 6.13
CA TRP A 193 20.24 -17.45 6.99
C TRP A 193 19.80 -16.37 7.96
N LEU A 194 18.53 -16.08 7.97
CA LEU A 194 17.91 -15.05 8.80
C LEU A 194 16.83 -15.64 9.69
N ALA A 195 16.90 -15.35 10.98
CA ALA A 195 15.80 -15.54 11.91
C ALA A 195 15.18 -14.19 12.23
N SER A 196 13.87 -14.07 12.19
CA SER A 196 13.15 -12.86 12.58
C SER A 196 11.97 -13.15 13.48
N ALA A 197 11.69 -12.24 14.40
CA ALA A 197 10.53 -12.27 15.27
C ALA A 197 9.85 -10.90 15.26
N GLY A 198 8.52 -10.90 15.41
CA GLY A 198 7.70 -9.69 15.47
C GLY A 198 6.60 -9.81 16.52
N LEU A 199 6.31 -8.69 17.16
CA LEU A 199 5.24 -8.52 18.14
C LEU A 199 4.41 -7.30 17.74
N SER A 200 3.09 -7.44 17.69
CA SER A 200 2.16 -6.34 17.48
C SER A 200 1.20 -6.28 18.66
N LEU A 201 1.14 -5.12 19.30
CA LEU A 201 0.28 -4.84 20.45
C LEU A 201 -0.75 -3.79 20.06
N ARG A 202 -2.03 -4.05 20.32
CA ARG A 202 -3.17 -3.16 20.06
C ARG A 202 -3.91 -2.87 21.36
N PRO A 203 -3.45 -1.88 22.13
CA PRO A 203 -4.04 -1.59 23.44
C PRO A 203 -5.48 -1.07 23.37
N GLY A 204 -5.88 -0.52 22.25
CA GLY A 204 -7.18 0.11 22.00
C GLY A 204 -7.01 1.47 21.34
N ASP A 205 -8.11 2.22 21.20
CA ASP A 205 -8.17 3.58 20.64
C ASP A 205 -7.46 3.74 19.30
N GLY A 206 -7.50 2.68 18.47
CA GLY A 206 -6.86 2.67 17.16
C GLY A 206 -5.34 2.67 17.17
N VAL A 207 -4.72 2.52 18.35
CA VAL A 207 -3.26 2.49 18.54
C VAL A 207 -2.70 1.11 18.23
N GLU A 208 -1.50 1.08 17.65
CA GLU A 208 -0.71 -0.14 17.46
C GLU A 208 0.77 0.15 17.69
N LEU A 209 1.38 -0.65 18.56
CA LEU A 209 2.82 -0.75 18.73
C LEU A 209 3.30 -2.04 18.07
N SER A 210 4.22 -1.92 17.12
CA SER A 210 4.85 -3.04 16.42
C SER A 210 6.34 -3.04 16.70
N LEU A 211 6.86 -4.17 17.16
CA LEU A 211 8.27 -4.42 17.38
C LEU A 211 8.71 -5.59 16.51
N SER A 212 9.86 -5.49 15.87
CA SER A 212 10.45 -6.63 15.15
C SER A 212 11.96 -6.63 15.23
N GLY A 213 12.53 -7.83 15.27
CA GLY A 213 13.96 -8.07 15.23
C GLY A 213 14.30 -9.10 14.17
N THR A 214 15.46 -8.93 13.51
CA THR A 214 16.04 -9.92 12.58
C THR A 214 17.49 -10.12 12.96
N LYS A 215 17.94 -11.38 12.98
CA LYS A 215 19.33 -11.75 13.23
C LYS A 215 19.81 -12.70 12.16
N GLY A 216 21.00 -12.44 11.64
CA GLY A 216 21.74 -13.36 10.80
C GLY A 216 22.27 -14.55 11.60
N LEU A 217 22.16 -15.73 11.02
CA LEU A 217 22.59 -17.00 11.61
C LEU A 217 23.82 -17.50 10.84
N GLY A 218 24.95 -16.79 10.94
CA GLY A 218 26.18 -17.08 10.21
C GLY A 218 26.71 -18.52 10.39
N GLY A 219 26.40 -19.17 11.53
CA GLY A 219 26.77 -20.58 11.76
C GLY A 219 26.02 -21.59 10.88
N LEU A 220 25.02 -21.16 10.10
CA LEU A 220 24.29 -21.96 9.11
C LEU A 220 24.72 -21.63 7.68
N ASP A 221 25.64 -20.68 7.48
CA ASP A 221 26.16 -20.31 6.18
C ASP A 221 27.28 -21.30 5.77
N ASP A 222 27.36 -21.63 4.47
CA ASP A 222 28.34 -22.58 3.92
C ASP A 222 29.79 -22.05 4.04
N ASP A 223 29.92 -20.71 4.03
CA ASP A 223 31.19 -20.00 4.24
C ASP A 223 30.94 -18.79 5.14
N PRO A 224 30.97 -18.99 6.46
CA PRO A 224 30.59 -17.94 7.40
C PRO A 224 31.62 -16.83 7.55
N GLY A 225 32.70 -16.79 6.78
CA GLY A 225 33.79 -15.79 6.86
C GLY A 225 34.07 -15.27 8.29
N PRO A 226 35.17 -14.66 8.61
CA PRO A 226 35.46 -14.23 9.98
C PRO A 226 34.51 -13.11 10.41
N GLY A 227 33.41 -13.52 11.06
CA GLY A 227 32.54 -12.61 11.83
C GLY A 227 31.46 -11.89 11.03
N SER A 228 30.92 -12.51 9.94
CA SER A 228 29.69 -11.99 9.30
C SER A 228 28.58 -11.77 10.32
N LYS A 229 27.89 -10.64 10.26
CA LYS A 229 26.85 -10.26 11.21
C LYS A 229 25.75 -9.44 10.55
N LEU A 230 24.52 -9.77 10.84
CA LEU A 230 23.38 -8.93 10.55
C LEU A 230 22.44 -8.90 11.74
N GLU A 231 22.17 -7.73 12.27
CA GLU A 231 21.18 -7.48 13.30
C GLU A 231 20.30 -6.30 12.88
N LYS A 232 19.00 -6.47 12.90
CA LYS A 232 18.04 -5.41 12.58
C LYS A 232 16.97 -5.33 13.64
N GLY A 233 16.71 -4.13 14.16
CA GLY A 233 15.60 -3.82 15.05
C GLY A 233 14.68 -2.79 14.40
N VAL A 234 13.37 -2.95 14.57
CA VAL A 234 12.36 -1.96 14.16
C VAL A 234 11.33 -1.81 15.25
N ALA A 235 11.03 -0.57 15.62
CA ALA A 235 9.91 -0.20 16.49
C ALA A 235 9.03 0.80 15.77
N GLN A 236 7.71 0.61 15.79
CA GLN A 236 6.75 1.50 15.17
C GLN A 236 5.56 1.69 16.10
N LEU A 237 5.24 2.94 16.41
CA LEU A 237 4.01 3.34 17.09
C LEU A 237 3.13 4.09 16.09
N SER A 238 1.86 3.72 16.01
CA SER A 238 0.92 4.39 15.10
C SER A 238 -0.49 4.38 15.64
N ALA A 239 -1.27 5.39 15.26
CA ALA A 239 -2.66 5.53 15.66
C ALA A 239 -3.53 5.97 14.47
N TYR A 240 -4.74 5.42 14.38
CA TYR A 240 -5.76 5.92 13.47
C TYR A 240 -6.54 7.06 14.14
N THR A 241 -6.59 8.18 13.43
CA THR A 241 -7.37 9.38 13.78
C THR A 241 -8.42 9.64 12.72
N PRO A 242 -9.36 10.57 12.92
CA PRO A 242 -10.30 10.99 11.87
C PRO A 242 -9.63 11.54 10.60
N PHE A 243 -8.39 11.97 10.69
CA PHE A 243 -7.60 12.45 9.54
C PHE A 243 -6.90 11.32 8.79
N GLY A 244 -6.69 10.17 9.41
CA GLY A 244 -5.99 9.02 8.86
C GLY A 244 -5.04 8.37 9.86
N LEU A 245 -4.09 7.61 9.36
CA LEU A 245 -3.03 6.97 10.13
C LEU A 245 -1.88 7.96 10.35
N LEU A 246 -1.45 8.08 11.59
CA LEU A 246 -0.24 8.82 11.97
C LEU A 246 0.71 7.89 12.73
N GLY A 247 2.01 8.06 12.59
CA GLY A 247 2.94 7.23 13.33
C GLY A 247 4.39 7.66 13.29
N VAL A 248 5.16 7.00 14.14
CA VAL A 248 6.62 7.14 14.27
C VAL A 248 7.22 5.76 14.05
N ARG A 249 8.35 5.71 13.34
CA ARG A 249 9.12 4.49 13.10
C ARG A 249 10.58 4.72 13.40
N LEU A 250 11.15 3.79 14.16
CA LEU A 250 12.57 3.71 14.47
C LEU A 250 13.11 2.43 13.87
N SER A 251 14.28 2.47 13.27
CA SER A 251 14.98 1.26 12.83
C SER A 251 16.48 1.41 12.94
N GLU A 252 17.12 0.32 13.34
CA GLU A 252 18.57 0.19 13.36
C GLU A 252 18.95 -1.12 12.67
N VAL A 253 19.96 -1.06 11.81
CA VAL A 253 20.59 -2.21 11.17
C VAL A 253 22.06 -2.14 11.48
N ARG A 254 22.62 -3.20 12.08
CA ARG A 254 24.05 -3.40 12.26
C ARG A 254 24.47 -4.56 11.39
N PHE A 255 25.51 -4.36 10.64
CA PHE A 255 26.02 -5.39 9.73
C PHE A 255 27.52 -5.45 9.77
N ARG A 256 28.06 -6.64 9.48
CA ARG A 256 29.45 -6.86 9.15
C ARG A 256 29.50 -7.75 7.92
N SER A 257 30.20 -7.28 6.91
CA SER A 257 30.41 -8.04 5.68
C SER A 257 31.62 -8.98 5.85
N ASN A 258 31.47 -10.21 5.39
CA ASN A 258 32.59 -11.14 5.25
C ASN A 258 33.27 -11.04 3.88
N ASN A 259 32.81 -10.14 3.00
CA ASN A 259 33.46 -9.87 1.73
C ASN A 259 34.72 -9.06 1.98
N ALA A 260 35.89 -9.72 1.84
CA ALA A 260 37.18 -9.08 1.98
C ALA A 260 37.54 -8.34 0.70
N ALA A 261 37.59 -7.01 0.76
CA ALA A 261 38.19 -6.24 -0.33
C ALA A 261 39.73 -6.34 -0.21
N TYR A 262 40.38 -6.82 -1.26
CA TYR A 262 41.83 -6.74 -1.36
C TYR A 262 42.27 -5.28 -1.53
N LEU A 263 43.09 -4.79 -0.62
CA LEU A 263 43.51 -3.39 -0.55
C LEU A 263 44.95 -3.17 -1.07
N GLY A 264 45.62 -4.24 -1.49
CA GLY A 264 47.04 -4.24 -1.89
C GLY A 264 47.93 -5.00 -0.91
N ASP A 265 49.22 -4.89 -1.07
CA ASP A 265 50.20 -5.50 -0.17
C ASP A 265 50.90 -4.42 0.68
N LEU A 266 51.10 -4.72 1.94
CA LEU A 266 51.92 -3.94 2.85
C LEU A 266 53.18 -4.76 3.16
N ASP A 267 54.33 -4.28 2.71
CA ASP A 267 55.65 -4.97 2.87
C ASP A 267 55.61 -6.44 2.39
N GLY A 268 54.89 -6.71 1.28
CA GLY A 268 54.75 -8.03 0.70
C GLY A 268 53.70 -8.93 1.35
N SER A 269 52.96 -8.43 2.35
CA SER A 269 51.87 -9.13 3.02
C SER A 269 50.52 -8.65 2.48
N PRO A 270 49.56 -9.54 2.10
CA PRO A 270 48.26 -9.16 1.55
C PRO A 270 47.42 -8.46 2.60
N MET A 271 46.85 -7.33 2.20
CA MET A 271 45.97 -6.50 3.04
C MET A 271 44.52 -6.65 2.59
N PHE A 272 43.65 -6.97 3.52
CA PHE A 272 42.22 -7.13 3.29
C PHE A 272 41.40 -6.19 4.18
N GLY A 273 40.28 -5.68 3.65
CA GLY A 273 39.33 -4.85 4.37
C GLY A 273 37.94 -5.47 4.43
N TYR A 274 37.32 -5.44 5.60
CA TYR A 274 35.93 -5.88 5.83
C TYR A 274 35.08 -4.69 6.26
N GLU A 275 33.86 -4.58 5.72
CA GLU A 275 32.94 -3.50 6.09
C GLU A 275 32.16 -3.86 7.37
N ASP A 276 32.15 -2.95 8.36
CA ASP A 276 31.36 -3.02 9.59
C ASP A 276 30.55 -1.72 9.71
N GLY A 277 29.21 -1.80 9.77
CA GLY A 277 28.41 -0.60 9.70
C GLY A 277 27.11 -0.64 10.50
N THR A 278 26.58 0.57 10.68
CA THR A 278 25.30 0.80 11.36
C THR A 278 24.46 1.82 10.59
N VAL A 279 23.24 1.43 10.23
CA VAL A 279 22.26 2.32 9.60
C VAL A 279 21.12 2.56 10.58
N ARG A 280 20.89 3.82 10.96
CA ARG A 280 19.78 4.26 11.81
C ARG A 280 18.80 5.11 11.03
N ARG A 281 17.50 4.86 11.23
CA ARG A 281 16.43 5.67 10.65
C ARG A 281 15.40 6.01 11.70
N VAL A 282 15.02 7.30 11.73
CA VAL A 282 13.92 7.82 12.54
C VAL A 282 12.95 8.50 11.59
N GLY A 283 11.71 8.07 11.56
CA GLY A 283 10.73 8.59 10.60
C GLY A 283 9.38 8.89 11.24
N LEU A 284 8.78 9.98 10.78
CA LEU A 284 7.36 10.31 10.96
C LEU A 284 6.63 9.91 9.68
N PHE A 285 5.41 9.40 9.81
CA PHE A 285 4.60 9.10 8.64
C PHE A 285 3.12 9.37 8.87
N ALA A 286 2.43 9.70 7.78
CA ALA A 286 0.99 9.83 7.73
C ALA A 286 0.43 9.11 6.50
N GLU A 287 -0.78 8.55 6.62
CA GLU A 287 -1.54 8.01 5.50
C GLU A 287 -2.98 8.52 5.58
N GLN A 288 -3.43 9.21 4.54
CA GLN A 288 -4.76 9.82 4.49
C GLN A 288 -5.56 9.24 3.32
N ILE A 289 -6.71 8.65 3.61
CA ILE A 289 -7.64 8.24 2.56
C ILE A 289 -8.33 9.50 2.04
N VAL A 290 -7.95 9.95 0.83
CA VAL A 290 -8.49 11.18 0.23
C VAL A 290 -9.74 10.93 -0.61
N TYR A 291 -9.88 9.71 -1.14
CA TYR A 291 -11.06 9.28 -1.90
C TYR A 291 -11.33 7.79 -1.68
N ALA A 292 -12.61 7.41 -1.57
CA ALA A 292 -13.04 6.01 -1.49
C ALA A 292 -14.38 5.81 -2.18
N THR A 293 -14.49 4.71 -2.91
CA THR A 293 -15.74 4.11 -3.41
C THR A 293 -15.78 2.64 -2.99
N ASP A 294 -16.78 1.91 -3.42
CA ASP A 294 -16.89 0.46 -3.14
C ASP A 294 -15.70 -0.34 -3.71
N SER A 295 -15.14 0.12 -4.82
CA SER A 295 -14.08 -0.59 -5.55
C SER A 295 -12.74 0.13 -5.59
N VAL A 296 -12.70 1.44 -5.34
CA VAL A 296 -11.51 2.28 -5.51
C VAL A 296 -11.18 3.00 -4.21
N ARG A 297 -9.89 3.07 -3.89
CA ARG A 297 -9.34 3.88 -2.80
C ARG A 297 -8.12 4.65 -3.29
N LEU A 298 -8.07 5.93 -2.95
CA LEU A 298 -6.92 6.80 -3.16
C LEU A 298 -6.40 7.25 -1.79
N THR A 299 -5.12 7.00 -1.52
CA THR A 299 -4.47 7.30 -0.25
C THR A 299 -3.25 8.17 -0.51
N LEU A 300 -3.17 9.30 0.16
CA LEU A 300 -1.98 10.13 0.26
C LEU A 300 -1.07 9.53 1.33
N VAL A 301 0.23 9.45 1.04
CA VAL A 301 1.24 8.88 1.93
C VAL A 301 2.37 9.89 2.08
N GLU A 302 2.64 10.29 3.31
CA GLU A 302 3.62 11.31 3.65
C GLU A 302 4.64 10.72 4.61
N ARG A 303 5.92 11.02 4.41
CA ARG A 303 6.99 10.58 5.31
C ARG A 303 8.03 11.67 5.45
N LEU A 304 8.57 11.80 6.65
CA LEU A 304 9.76 12.57 6.93
C LEU A 304 10.73 11.65 7.67
N THR A 305 11.91 11.45 7.12
CA THR A 305 12.87 10.47 7.66
C THR A 305 14.24 11.12 7.82
N ARG A 306 14.85 10.90 8.98
CA ARG A 306 16.27 11.13 9.24
C ARG A 306 17.02 9.82 9.11
N VAL A 307 18.11 9.82 8.36
CA VAL A 307 19.00 8.68 8.15
C VAL A 307 20.38 9.02 8.67
N SER A 308 21.03 8.04 9.32
CA SER A 308 22.45 8.05 9.64
C SER A 308 23.00 6.69 9.23
N ASP A 309 23.95 6.67 8.30
CA ASP A 309 24.63 5.48 7.80
C ASP A 309 26.13 5.66 8.04
N GLN A 310 26.67 4.85 8.92
CA GLN A 310 28.07 4.87 9.31
C GLN A 310 28.66 3.50 9.06
N ALA A 311 29.80 3.44 8.37
CA ALA A 311 30.53 2.21 8.14
C ALA A 311 32.05 2.47 8.20
N ASP A 312 32.76 1.53 8.80
CA ASP A 312 34.20 1.49 8.87
C ASP A 312 34.71 0.26 8.10
N ARG A 313 35.90 0.39 7.57
CA ARG A 313 36.65 -0.72 6.97
C ARG A 313 37.64 -1.24 8.01
N ARG A 314 37.45 -2.47 8.46
CA ARG A 314 38.40 -3.19 9.30
C ARG A 314 39.49 -3.74 8.44
N VAL A 315 40.73 -3.31 8.67
CA VAL A 315 41.89 -3.69 7.90
C VAL A 315 42.64 -4.81 8.59
N TYR A 316 42.99 -5.84 7.82
CA TYR A 316 43.81 -6.98 8.25
C TYR A 316 44.98 -7.14 7.31
N VAL A 317 46.20 -7.43 7.87
CA VAL A 317 47.41 -7.80 7.15
C VAL A 317 47.82 -9.17 7.64
N ASP A 318 47.99 -10.14 6.75
CA ASP A 318 48.24 -11.54 7.09
C ASP A 318 47.30 -12.11 8.15
N GLY A 319 46.03 -11.70 8.11
CA GLY A 319 45.01 -12.10 9.09
C GLY A 319 45.09 -11.39 10.44
N ALA A 320 46.07 -10.53 10.69
CA ALA A 320 46.19 -9.73 11.90
C ALA A 320 45.47 -8.39 11.73
N TYR A 321 44.57 -8.05 12.69
CA TYR A 321 43.85 -6.78 12.72
C TYR A 321 44.81 -5.60 12.89
N GLN A 322 44.71 -4.59 12.00
CA GLN A 322 45.57 -3.41 12.01
C GLN A 322 44.86 -2.14 12.45
N GLY A 323 43.55 -2.12 12.35
CA GLY A 323 42.74 -0.93 12.72
C GLY A 323 41.51 -0.75 11.86
N ASP A 324 40.74 0.27 12.17
CA ASP A 324 39.55 0.67 11.42
C ASP A 324 39.82 1.95 10.62
N THR A 325 39.38 2.00 9.38
CA THR A 325 39.44 3.17 8.52
C THR A 325 37.99 3.59 8.17
N PRO A 326 37.61 4.86 8.38
CA PRO A 326 36.30 5.34 8.01
C PRO A 326 36.04 5.10 6.52
N LEU A 327 34.90 4.44 6.21
CA LEU A 327 34.47 4.15 4.85
C LEU A 327 33.32 5.06 4.43
N ARG A 328 32.36 5.28 5.34
CA ARG A 328 31.14 6.05 5.08
C ARG A 328 30.63 6.68 6.37
N ASP A 329 30.24 7.96 6.30
CA ASP A 329 29.47 8.68 7.33
C ASP A 329 28.46 9.58 6.63
N GLU A 330 27.25 9.05 6.38
CA GLU A 330 26.19 9.75 5.68
C GLU A 330 25.07 10.13 6.67
N ARG A 331 24.73 11.41 6.74
CA ARG A 331 23.65 11.91 7.59
C ARG A 331 22.79 12.88 6.80
N TYR A 332 21.52 12.55 6.64
CA TYR A 332 20.60 13.39 5.88
C TYR A 332 19.15 13.19 6.34
N ASN A 333 18.32 14.18 5.98
CA ASN A 333 16.87 14.07 6.10
C ASN A 333 16.28 13.97 4.69
N HIS A 334 15.17 13.26 4.55
CA HIS A 334 14.39 13.30 3.33
C HIS A 334 12.90 13.30 3.62
N ALA A 335 12.15 13.98 2.75
CA ALA A 335 10.69 13.95 2.73
C ALA A 335 10.23 13.09 1.56
N SER A 336 9.13 12.39 1.75
CA SER A 336 8.48 11.58 0.73
C SER A 336 6.99 11.93 0.67
N LEU A 337 6.50 12.21 -0.53
CA LEU A 337 5.09 12.40 -0.82
C LEU A 337 4.65 11.35 -1.83
N GLY A 338 3.66 10.56 -1.47
CA GLY A 338 3.18 9.46 -2.29
C GLY A 338 1.68 9.44 -2.48
N LEU A 339 1.26 8.85 -3.59
CA LEU A 339 -0.13 8.61 -3.92
C LEU A 339 -0.32 7.13 -4.21
N ARG A 340 -1.15 6.45 -3.39
CA ARG A 340 -1.52 5.06 -3.59
C ARG A 340 -2.93 4.96 -4.13
N TYR A 341 -3.07 4.44 -5.34
CA TYR A 341 -4.33 4.03 -5.92
C TYR A 341 -4.51 2.53 -5.73
N SER A 342 -5.66 2.10 -5.25
CA SER A 342 -6.02 0.68 -5.16
C SER A 342 -7.43 0.45 -5.69
N ARG A 343 -7.59 -0.60 -6.49
CA ARG A 343 -8.88 -1.02 -7.05
C ARG A 343 -9.06 -2.52 -6.87
N ASN A 344 -10.26 -2.88 -6.41
CA ASN A 344 -10.76 -4.25 -6.46
C ASN A 344 -11.99 -4.27 -7.38
N GLY A 345 -12.09 -5.26 -8.23
CA GLY A 345 -13.19 -5.32 -9.20
C GLY A 345 -13.32 -6.68 -9.85
N GLN A 346 -14.01 -6.69 -10.96
CA GLN A 346 -14.11 -7.83 -11.86
C GLN A 346 -13.72 -7.39 -13.27
N ALA A 347 -12.99 -8.23 -13.98
CA ALA A 347 -12.70 -8.11 -15.39
C ALA A 347 -12.73 -9.51 -16.00
N LEU A 348 -13.26 -9.63 -17.23
CA LEU A 348 -13.43 -10.92 -17.91
C LEU A 348 -14.24 -11.95 -17.11
N GLY A 349 -15.17 -11.50 -16.24
CA GLY A 349 -15.95 -12.35 -15.34
C GLY A 349 -15.23 -12.83 -14.07
N PHE A 350 -13.97 -12.46 -13.86
CA PHE A 350 -13.17 -12.89 -12.72
C PHE A 350 -12.74 -11.70 -11.86
N ARG A 351 -12.45 -11.97 -10.59
CA ARG A 351 -11.94 -10.96 -9.65
C ARG A 351 -10.59 -10.42 -10.11
N ASN A 352 -10.42 -9.11 -10.03
CA ASN A 352 -9.13 -8.46 -10.21
C ASN A 352 -8.81 -7.52 -9.05
N ARG A 353 -7.52 -7.30 -8.87
CA ARG A 353 -6.98 -6.35 -7.92
C ARG A 353 -5.83 -5.58 -8.55
N MET A 354 -5.83 -4.27 -8.39
CA MET A 354 -4.77 -3.40 -8.88
C MET A 354 -4.31 -2.45 -7.78
N ILE A 355 -3.01 -2.25 -7.69
CA ILE A 355 -2.38 -1.26 -6.81
C ILE A 355 -1.38 -0.49 -7.67
N LEU A 356 -1.39 0.83 -7.55
CA LEU A 356 -0.38 1.72 -8.11
C LEU A 356 0.07 2.66 -6.99
N ASP A 357 1.36 2.62 -6.65
CA ASP A 357 2.01 3.54 -5.72
C ASP A 357 2.97 4.43 -6.50
N LEU A 358 2.81 5.73 -6.40
CA LEU A 358 3.72 6.74 -6.93
C LEU A 358 4.27 7.53 -5.76
N ASN A 359 5.59 7.68 -5.66
CA ASN A 359 6.22 8.46 -4.61
C ASN A 359 7.29 9.38 -5.21
N LEU A 360 7.40 10.57 -4.65
CA LEU A 360 8.47 11.51 -4.87
C LEU A 360 9.23 11.68 -3.55
N ASP A 361 10.52 11.37 -3.56
CA ASP A 361 11.42 11.53 -2.41
C ASP A 361 12.38 12.69 -2.69
N GLN A 362 12.50 13.59 -1.73
CA GLN A 362 13.38 14.76 -1.78
C GLN A 362 14.32 14.76 -0.58
N GLY A 363 15.63 14.79 -0.82
CA GLY A 363 16.64 15.06 0.18
C GLY A 363 16.56 16.52 0.66
N LEU A 364 16.64 16.74 1.95
CA LEU A 364 16.42 18.07 2.58
C LEU A 364 17.65 18.58 3.33
N SER A 365 18.64 17.73 3.58
CA SER A 365 19.77 18.09 4.44
C SER A 365 20.93 18.69 3.67
N GLU A 366 21.70 19.46 4.41
CA GLU A 366 23.06 19.84 3.98
C GLU A 366 24.01 18.64 4.05
N PRO A 367 25.12 18.69 3.28
CA PRO A 367 26.12 17.61 3.24
C PRO A 367 26.70 17.31 4.63
N SER A 368 26.95 16.03 4.89
CA SER A 368 27.61 15.57 6.11
C SER A 368 28.47 14.37 5.81
N GLY A 369 29.72 14.42 6.25
CA GLY A 369 30.68 13.33 6.09
C GLY A 369 31.03 13.07 4.63
N THR A 370 30.66 11.88 4.12
CA THR A 370 30.97 11.41 2.75
C THR A 370 29.95 11.87 1.70
N LEU A 371 28.87 12.56 2.09
CA LEU A 371 27.93 13.16 1.15
C LEU A 371 28.44 14.53 0.69
N ASP A 372 28.21 14.85 -0.59
CA ASP A 372 28.52 16.14 -1.22
C ASP A 372 29.99 16.61 -0.99
N GLY A 373 30.90 15.66 -0.82
CA GLY A 373 32.30 15.91 -0.50
C GLY A 373 33.14 16.54 -1.61
N GLY A 374 32.52 17.02 -2.68
CA GLY A 374 33.18 17.70 -3.80
C GLY A 374 34.02 16.79 -4.71
N ALA A 375 34.10 15.49 -4.41
CA ALA A 375 34.72 14.52 -5.30
C ALA A 375 33.70 14.05 -6.36
N SER A 376 34.18 13.89 -7.60
CA SER A 376 33.37 13.26 -8.66
C SER A 376 32.87 11.89 -8.20
N GLY A 377 31.57 11.65 -8.32
CA GLY A 377 30.94 10.37 -7.96
C GLY A 377 30.41 10.26 -6.52
N THR A 378 30.48 11.31 -5.69
CA THR A 378 29.83 11.27 -4.37
C THR A 378 28.30 11.40 -4.48
N ALA A 379 27.59 10.75 -3.54
CA ALA A 379 26.14 10.88 -3.44
C ALA A 379 25.74 12.30 -2.98
N ASP A 380 24.58 12.76 -3.45
CA ASP A 380 24.01 14.06 -3.07
C ASP A 380 22.97 13.90 -1.97
N SER A 381 23.09 14.65 -0.87
CA SER A 381 22.10 14.71 0.18
C SER A 381 20.79 15.40 -0.26
N ARG A 382 20.85 16.23 -1.30
CA ARG A 382 19.71 16.97 -1.89
C ARG A 382 19.08 16.23 -3.08
N PHE A 383 19.26 14.93 -3.17
CA PHE A 383 18.73 14.13 -4.26
C PHE A 383 17.23 14.31 -4.44
N THR A 384 16.77 14.14 -5.67
CA THR A 384 15.35 13.99 -6.02
C THR A 384 15.19 12.65 -6.71
N LYS A 385 14.28 11.81 -6.21
CA LYS A 385 13.97 10.53 -6.86
C LYS A 385 12.49 10.25 -6.93
N SER A 386 12.07 9.67 -8.03
CA SER A 386 10.72 9.18 -8.24
C SER A 386 10.71 7.65 -8.09
N LEU A 387 9.71 7.14 -7.43
CA LEU A 387 9.48 5.71 -7.24
C LEU A 387 8.09 5.35 -7.76
N PHE A 388 7.97 4.25 -8.46
CA PHE A 388 6.68 3.68 -8.80
C PHE A 388 6.65 2.19 -8.45
N LEU A 389 5.46 1.73 -8.10
CA LEU A 389 5.13 0.32 -7.94
C LEU A 389 3.74 0.09 -8.53
N PHE A 390 3.64 -0.86 -9.44
CA PHE A 390 2.39 -1.33 -9.98
C PHE A 390 2.24 -2.82 -9.71
N SER A 391 1.09 -3.23 -9.21
CA SER A 391 0.74 -4.64 -9.00
C SER A 391 -0.67 -4.87 -9.52
N HIS A 392 -0.82 -5.86 -10.38
CA HIS A 392 -2.11 -6.30 -10.89
C HIS A 392 -2.23 -7.82 -10.74
N GLU A 393 -3.32 -8.26 -10.14
CA GLU A 393 -3.70 -9.67 -10.04
C GLU A 393 -5.04 -9.87 -10.74
N GLN A 394 -5.08 -10.78 -11.70
CA GLN A 394 -6.26 -11.16 -12.47
C GLN A 394 -6.60 -12.63 -12.23
N GLY A 395 -7.80 -12.89 -11.74
CA GLY A 395 -8.37 -14.24 -11.72
C GLY A 395 -8.62 -14.74 -13.15
N LEU A 396 -8.38 -16.02 -13.36
CA LEU A 396 -8.55 -16.72 -14.62
C LEU A 396 -9.48 -17.95 -14.44
N PRO A 397 -9.92 -18.59 -15.53
CA PRO A 397 -10.63 -19.90 -15.46
C PRO A 397 -9.86 -20.92 -14.62
N ALA A 398 -10.55 -21.92 -14.11
CA ALA A 398 -10.00 -22.95 -13.22
C ALA A 398 -9.38 -22.42 -11.91
N GLY A 399 -9.69 -21.17 -11.52
CA GLY A 399 -9.18 -20.54 -10.30
C GLY A 399 -7.70 -20.13 -10.38
N LEU A 400 -7.08 -20.18 -11.55
CA LEU A 400 -5.73 -19.67 -11.77
C LEU A 400 -5.68 -18.16 -11.53
N ARG A 401 -4.48 -17.64 -11.22
CA ARG A 401 -4.23 -16.20 -11.00
C ARG A 401 -3.01 -15.76 -11.78
N LEU A 402 -3.22 -14.78 -12.66
CA LEU A 402 -2.15 -14.10 -13.37
C LEU A 402 -1.75 -12.86 -12.56
N GLY A 403 -0.47 -12.72 -12.26
CA GLY A 403 0.10 -11.57 -11.59
C GLY A 403 1.04 -10.80 -12.50
N LEU A 404 0.95 -9.47 -12.46
CA LEU A 404 1.92 -8.54 -13.04
C LEU A 404 2.42 -7.62 -11.93
N TYR A 405 3.73 -7.52 -11.77
CA TYR A 405 4.37 -6.64 -10.81
C TYR A 405 5.46 -5.84 -11.49
N LEU A 406 5.41 -4.52 -11.36
CA LEU A 406 6.40 -3.59 -11.89
C LEU A 406 6.84 -2.69 -10.73
N LYS A 407 8.13 -2.44 -10.63
CA LYS A 407 8.73 -1.53 -9.66
C LYS A 407 9.85 -0.75 -10.33
N GLY A 408 9.99 0.54 -10.03
CA GLY A 408 11.07 1.33 -10.58
C GLY A 408 11.44 2.51 -9.71
N GLN A 409 12.65 2.99 -9.94
CA GLN A 409 13.23 4.18 -9.37
C GLN A 409 13.91 5.00 -10.46
N TRP A 410 13.77 6.31 -10.40
CA TRP A 410 14.45 7.25 -11.24
C TRP A 410 15.02 8.39 -10.41
N SER A 411 16.32 8.67 -10.59
CA SER A 411 17.02 9.83 -10.04
C SER A 411 17.97 10.39 -11.09
N ASP A 412 18.08 11.71 -11.19
CA ASP A 412 19.03 12.36 -12.09
C ASP A 412 20.42 12.52 -11.47
N THR A 413 20.51 12.37 -10.17
CA THR A 413 21.75 12.47 -9.39
C THR A 413 22.06 11.18 -8.67
N ALA A 414 23.32 10.98 -8.28
CA ALA A 414 23.71 9.89 -7.40
C ALA A 414 23.01 10.05 -6.04
N VAL A 415 22.33 8.99 -5.61
CA VAL A 415 21.64 8.97 -4.32
C VAL A 415 22.52 8.33 -3.24
N PRO A 416 22.29 8.62 -1.94
CA PRO A 416 22.96 7.90 -0.85
C PRO A 416 22.76 6.37 -0.97
N ASN A 417 23.74 5.58 -0.56
CA ASN A 417 23.72 4.11 -0.71
C ASN A 417 22.43 3.46 -0.20
N THR A 418 21.90 3.95 0.92
CA THR A 418 20.64 3.46 1.49
C THR A 418 19.39 3.83 0.70
N GLN A 419 19.54 4.60 -0.38
CA GLN A 419 18.48 5.07 -1.28
C GLN A 419 18.59 4.47 -2.69
N GLU A 420 19.61 3.67 -2.99
CA GLU A 420 19.77 2.99 -4.28
C GLU A 420 18.64 1.98 -4.53
N PHE A 421 18.36 1.76 -5.81
CA PHE A 421 17.52 0.66 -6.26
C PHE A 421 18.35 -0.62 -6.27
N VAL A 422 17.89 -1.62 -5.53
CA VAL A 422 18.64 -2.87 -5.34
C VAL A 422 17.92 -4.02 -6.02
N LEU A 423 18.64 -4.85 -6.76
CA LEU A 423 18.18 -6.11 -7.34
C LEU A 423 18.70 -7.31 -6.55
N GLY A 424 18.01 -8.44 -6.70
CA GLY A 424 18.28 -9.71 -6.03
C GLY A 424 17.44 -9.93 -4.77
N GLY A 425 17.23 -11.19 -4.45
CA GLY A 425 16.48 -11.64 -3.27
C GLY A 425 15.07 -12.07 -3.55
N PHE A 426 14.41 -12.53 -2.49
CA PHE A 426 13.08 -13.11 -2.56
C PHE A 426 12.05 -12.10 -3.08
N GLY A 427 11.43 -12.41 -4.22
CA GLY A 427 10.45 -11.53 -4.88
C GLY A 427 11.06 -10.37 -5.67
N ASN A 428 12.35 -10.42 -5.95
CA ASN A 428 13.12 -9.39 -6.65
C ASN A 428 14.32 -10.00 -7.37
N LEU A 429 14.11 -10.78 -8.44
CA LEU A 429 15.11 -11.63 -9.11
C LEU A 429 15.63 -12.74 -8.18
N MET A 430 14.78 -13.75 -7.97
CA MET A 430 15.00 -14.81 -6.97
C MET A 430 16.20 -15.71 -7.25
N ALA A 431 16.70 -15.78 -8.50
CA ALA A 431 17.92 -16.52 -8.82
C ALA A 431 19.17 -15.91 -8.17
N TRP A 432 19.06 -14.72 -7.64
CA TRP A 432 20.18 -13.92 -7.13
C TRP A 432 19.98 -13.53 -5.66
N LEU A 433 21.07 -13.50 -4.90
CA LEU A 433 21.06 -12.97 -3.54
C LEU A 433 20.85 -11.44 -3.54
N PRO A 434 20.28 -10.87 -2.47
CA PRO A 434 20.09 -9.43 -2.35
C PRO A 434 21.40 -8.65 -2.52
N GLY A 435 21.37 -7.58 -3.33
CA GLY A 435 22.54 -6.73 -3.58
C GLY A 435 23.42 -7.17 -4.74
N VAL A 436 22.97 -8.13 -5.57
CA VAL A 436 23.71 -8.53 -6.77
C VAL A 436 23.97 -7.36 -7.71
N ALA A 437 23.06 -6.41 -7.76
CA ALA A 437 23.19 -5.18 -8.53
C ALA A 437 22.44 -4.05 -7.82
N SER A 438 23.00 -2.85 -7.84
CA SER A 438 22.33 -1.65 -7.31
C SER A 438 22.66 -0.43 -8.16
N GLY A 439 21.83 0.61 -8.07
CA GLY A 439 22.04 1.84 -8.82
C GLY A 439 21.08 2.94 -8.44
N ASP A 440 21.35 4.13 -8.96
CA ASP A 440 20.53 5.33 -8.73
C ASP A 440 19.19 5.26 -9.48
N ARG A 441 19.21 4.54 -10.61
CA ARG A 441 18.04 4.25 -11.47
C ARG A 441 17.88 2.76 -11.61
N GLY A 442 16.63 2.32 -11.73
CA GLY A 442 16.39 0.91 -11.96
C GLY A 442 14.95 0.56 -12.13
N GLY A 443 14.72 -0.66 -12.60
CA GLY A 443 13.39 -1.22 -12.79
C GLY A 443 13.40 -2.73 -12.65
N LEU A 444 12.25 -3.26 -12.25
CA LEU A 444 11.95 -4.68 -12.15
C LEU A 444 10.56 -4.94 -12.71
N ALA A 445 10.45 -5.94 -13.57
CA ALA A 445 9.19 -6.48 -14.05
C ALA A 445 9.08 -7.96 -13.69
N ARG A 446 7.91 -8.39 -13.22
CA ARG A 446 7.59 -9.78 -12.94
C ARG A 446 6.22 -10.14 -13.49
N VAL A 447 6.16 -11.26 -14.20
CA VAL A 447 4.91 -11.92 -14.58
C VAL A 447 4.85 -13.27 -13.87
N SER A 448 3.70 -13.60 -13.30
CA SER A 448 3.51 -14.85 -12.56
C SER A 448 2.17 -15.49 -12.85
N LEU A 449 2.12 -16.82 -12.82
CA LEU A 449 0.91 -17.62 -12.91
C LEU A 449 0.86 -18.54 -11.70
N ALA A 450 -0.20 -18.44 -10.89
CA ALA A 450 -0.37 -19.26 -9.70
C ALA A 450 -1.62 -20.15 -9.78
N THR A 451 -1.51 -21.33 -9.19
CA THR A 451 -2.65 -22.25 -9.02
C THR A 451 -3.65 -21.70 -7.99
N PRO A 452 -4.90 -22.16 -8.01
CA PRO A 452 -5.78 -21.99 -6.86
C PRO A 452 -5.15 -22.60 -5.60
N GLU A 453 -5.55 -22.11 -4.44
CA GLU A 453 -5.21 -22.75 -3.18
C GLU A 453 -5.94 -24.10 -3.09
N THR A 454 -5.18 -25.18 -3.06
CA THR A 454 -5.69 -26.55 -3.03
C THR A 454 -5.50 -27.14 -1.64
N ARG A 455 -6.54 -27.76 -1.09
CA ARG A 455 -6.47 -28.46 0.19
C ARG A 455 -5.91 -29.86 0.01
N LEU A 456 -4.87 -30.19 0.77
CA LEU A 456 -4.20 -31.49 0.83
C LEU A 456 -4.31 -32.01 2.28
N GLY A 457 -5.48 -32.54 2.63
CA GLY A 457 -5.79 -32.87 4.03
C GLY A 457 -5.81 -31.61 4.92
N PRO A 458 -5.00 -31.56 5.99
CA PRO A 458 -4.91 -30.38 6.87
C PRO A 458 -4.07 -29.24 6.28
N LEU A 459 -3.34 -29.51 5.19
CA LEU A 459 -2.50 -28.52 4.52
C LEU A 459 -3.28 -27.81 3.41
N SER A 460 -2.92 -26.57 3.14
CA SER A 460 -3.24 -25.91 1.87
C SER A 460 -1.95 -25.63 1.09
N ALA A 461 -2.01 -25.80 -0.23
CA ALA A 461 -0.89 -25.63 -1.14
C ALA A 461 -1.24 -24.67 -2.27
N THR A 462 -0.29 -23.81 -2.64
CA THR A 462 -0.34 -22.97 -3.82
C THR A 462 1.00 -23.06 -4.54
N ALA A 463 0.99 -23.41 -5.83
CA ALA A 463 2.18 -23.42 -6.66
C ALA A 463 2.13 -22.27 -7.67
N GLY A 464 3.28 -21.80 -8.13
CA GLY A 464 3.36 -20.74 -9.13
C GLY A 464 4.60 -20.85 -9.99
N LEU A 465 4.47 -20.31 -11.20
CA LEU A 465 5.55 -20.04 -12.15
C LEU A 465 5.74 -18.54 -12.23
N TYR A 466 6.96 -18.10 -12.50
CA TYR A 466 7.19 -16.68 -12.76
C TYR A 466 8.40 -16.46 -13.69
N TYR A 467 8.41 -15.29 -14.29
CA TYR A 467 9.53 -14.72 -15.01
C TYR A 467 9.79 -13.31 -14.46
N GLU A 468 11.06 -12.98 -14.22
CA GLU A 468 11.49 -11.67 -13.75
C GLU A 468 12.57 -11.11 -14.66
N ALA A 469 12.57 -9.79 -14.86
CA ALA A 469 13.63 -9.05 -15.51
C ALA A 469 13.86 -7.72 -14.77
N GLY A 470 15.12 -7.39 -14.54
CA GLY A 470 15.52 -6.19 -13.83
C GLY A 470 16.68 -5.50 -14.50
N TYR A 471 16.72 -4.17 -14.33
CA TYR A 471 17.76 -3.29 -14.81
C TYR A 471 18.13 -2.29 -13.72
N VAL A 472 19.42 -1.98 -13.58
CA VAL A 472 19.95 -0.89 -12.76
C VAL A 472 21.06 -0.15 -13.48
N GLU A 473 21.20 1.14 -13.15
CA GLU A 473 22.21 2.04 -13.68
C GLU A 473 22.69 2.97 -12.56
N SER A 474 24.01 3.15 -12.42
CA SER A 474 24.59 4.14 -11.52
C SER A 474 24.81 5.47 -12.27
N ALA A 475 24.53 6.59 -11.59
CA ALA A 475 24.85 7.93 -12.07
C ALA A 475 26.28 8.36 -11.66
N ARG A 476 26.99 7.53 -10.87
CA ARG A 476 28.36 7.78 -10.42
C ARG A 476 29.34 7.52 -11.57
N ASP A 477 30.47 8.20 -11.54
CA ASP A 477 31.61 8.00 -12.44
C ASP A 477 31.41 8.36 -13.92
N GLY A 478 30.33 9.10 -14.26
CA GLY A 478 30.08 9.50 -15.65
C GLY A 478 29.94 8.32 -16.65
N GLY A 479 30.01 7.09 -16.16
CA GLY A 479 29.84 5.85 -16.89
C GLY A 479 28.42 5.30 -16.67
N ARG A 480 27.72 5.01 -17.76
CA ARG A 480 26.38 4.39 -17.73
C ARG A 480 26.52 2.89 -17.94
N ASP A 481 27.26 2.22 -17.07
CA ASP A 481 27.34 0.76 -17.12
C ASP A 481 26.07 0.17 -16.48
N GLY A 482 25.04 0.03 -17.32
CA GLY A 482 23.79 -0.60 -16.92
C GLY A 482 23.95 -2.11 -16.76
N GLN A 483 23.40 -2.65 -15.69
CA GLN A 483 23.34 -4.09 -15.44
C GLN A 483 21.92 -4.60 -15.70
N THR A 484 21.80 -5.67 -16.49
CA THR A 484 20.51 -6.30 -16.81
C THR A 484 20.54 -7.76 -16.39
N LEU A 485 19.54 -8.16 -15.65
CA LEU A 485 19.40 -9.53 -15.14
C LEU A 485 17.99 -10.05 -15.44
N SER A 486 17.87 -11.33 -15.74
CA SER A 486 16.56 -11.99 -15.79
C SER A 486 16.63 -13.39 -15.25
N ASP A 487 15.52 -13.86 -14.71
CA ASP A 487 15.36 -15.23 -14.25
C ASP A 487 13.94 -15.75 -14.48
N ALA A 488 13.79 -17.07 -14.34
CA ALA A 488 12.51 -17.72 -14.27
C ALA A 488 12.54 -18.80 -13.19
N GLY A 489 11.40 -19.04 -12.57
CA GLY A 489 11.37 -19.98 -11.46
C GLY A 489 9.99 -20.47 -11.08
N LEU A 490 10.04 -21.32 -10.06
CA LEU A 490 8.91 -21.97 -9.43
C LEU A 490 8.82 -21.53 -7.98
N ASN A 491 7.61 -21.39 -7.46
CA ASN A 491 7.38 -21.24 -6.04
C ASN A 491 6.27 -22.18 -5.55
N LEU A 492 6.43 -22.63 -4.32
CA LEU A 492 5.46 -23.46 -3.60
C LEU A 492 5.23 -22.84 -2.22
N VAL A 493 3.98 -22.64 -1.87
CA VAL A 493 3.58 -22.19 -0.53
C VAL A 493 2.68 -23.23 0.08
N LEU A 494 3.11 -23.78 1.21
CA LEU A 494 2.33 -24.72 2.03
C LEU A 494 1.89 -23.99 3.30
N ARG A 495 0.64 -24.19 3.72
CA ARG A 495 0.11 -23.63 4.96
C ARG A 495 -0.63 -24.69 5.77
N HIS A 496 -0.41 -24.64 7.05
CA HIS A 496 -1.12 -25.42 8.04
C HIS A 496 -1.39 -24.52 9.26
N GLU A 497 -2.65 -24.16 9.49
CA GLU A 497 -3.02 -23.24 10.58
C GLU A 497 -2.15 -21.97 10.64
N ALA A 498 -1.36 -21.83 11.71
CA ALA A 498 -0.47 -20.71 11.96
C ALA A 498 0.89 -20.80 11.23
N VAL A 499 1.22 -21.97 10.64
CA VAL A 499 2.52 -22.27 10.04
C VAL A 499 2.45 -22.13 8.53
N SER A 500 3.46 -21.54 7.92
CA SER A 500 3.63 -21.46 6.46
C SER A 500 5.05 -21.79 6.07
N LEU A 501 5.21 -22.60 5.03
CA LEU A 501 6.49 -22.88 4.38
C LEU A 501 6.41 -22.37 2.95
N SER A 502 7.31 -21.43 2.60
CA SER A 502 7.48 -20.95 1.23
C SER A 502 8.81 -21.45 0.70
N MET A 503 8.79 -22.08 -0.46
CA MET A 503 9.99 -22.56 -1.17
C MET A 503 9.98 -22.00 -2.58
N GLY A 504 11.15 -21.62 -3.08
CA GLY A 504 11.34 -21.13 -4.44
C GLY A 504 12.63 -21.66 -5.03
N TYR A 505 12.61 -21.91 -6.33
CA TYR A 505 13.78 -22.19 -7.14
C TYR A 505 13.73 -21.33 -8.39
N ALA A 506 14.85 -20.71 -8.71
CA ALA A 506 14.97 -19.88 -9.90
C ALA A 506 16.28 -20.14 -10.61
N GLU A 507 16.22 -20.07 -11.92
CA GLU A 507 17.37 -20.19 -12.82
C GLU A 507 17.63 -18.86 -13.53
N PRO A 508 18.87 -18.35 -13.51
CA PRO A 508 19.26 -17.18 -14.30
C PRO A 508 19.10 -17.46 -15.79
N LEU A 509 18.49 -16.55 -16.54
CA LEU A 509 18.29 -16.68 -17.99
C LEU A 509 19.23 -15.75 -18.77
N ALA A 510 19.27 -14.46 -18.39
CA ALA A 510 20.16 -13.50 -19.01
C ALA A 510 20.88 -12.68 -17.94
N VAL A 511 22.16 -12.42 -18.18
CA VAL A 511 23.03 -11.67 -17.30
C VAL A 511 23.96 -10.80 -18.14
N ASN A 512 23.84 -9.49 -17.99
CA ASN A 512 24.70 -8.53 -18.63
C ASN A 512 25.25 -7.54 -17.60
N GLY A 513 26.53 -7.18 -17.71
CA GLY A 513 27.19 -6.23 -16.81
C GLY A 513 27.71 -6.80 -15.48
N LEU A 514 27.56 -8.11 -15.21
CA LEU A 514 28.17 -8.77 -14.05
C LEU A 514 29.44 -9.55 -14.42
N SER A 515 30.44 -9.50 -13.56
CA SER A 515 31.63 -10.34 -13.66
C SER A 515 31.30 -11.83 -13.52
N ARG A 516 32.22 -12.72 -13.90
CA ARG A 516 32.06 -14.17 -13.67
C ARG A 516 32.03 -14.52 -12.19
N GLU A 517 32.81 -13.82 -11.41
CA GLU A 517 32.91 -13.99 -9.96
C GLU A 517 31.60 -13.60 -9.29
N ASP A 518 31.04 -12.41 -9.58
CA ASP A 518 29.77 -11.97 -9.06
C ASP A 518 28.63 -12.93 -9.43
N ARG A 519 28.64 -13.48 -10.66
CA ARG A 519 27.63 -14.47 -11.08
C ARG A 519 27.66 -15.73 -10.22
N SER A 520 28.83 -16.19 -9.81
CA SER A 520 28.98 -17.32 -8.90
C SER A 520 28.53 -16.97 -7.49
N ASP A 521 29.02 -15.85 -7.00
CA ASP A 521 28.91 -15.45 -5.60
C ASP A 521 27.51 -15.04 -5.16
N TYR A 522 26.76 -14.44 -6.08
CA TYR A 522 25.38 -14.02 -5.81
C TYR A 522 24.32 -15.01 -6.27
N ARG A 523 24.65 -16.20 -6.74
CA ARG A 523 23.65 -17.20 -7.13
C ARG A 523 22.91 -17.73 -5.89
N ALA A 524 21.59 -17.60 -5.90
CA ALA A 524 20.76 -17.97 -4.75
C ALA A 524 20.43 -19.46 -4.68
N GLY A 525 20.17 -20.11 -5.83
CA GLY A 525 19.69 -21.49 -5.89
C GLY A 525 18.30 -21.64 -5.27
N TRP A 526 18.16 -22.52 -4.27
CA TRP A 526 16.93 -22.69 -3.52
C TRP A 526 16.78 -21.61 -2.44
N LEU A 527 15.60 -21.02 -2.40
CA LEU A 527 15.18 -20.13 -1.33
C LEU A 527 14.03 -20.77 -0.55
N MET A 528 14.10 -20.66 0.78
CA MET A 528 13.02 -21.12 1.63
C MET A 528 12.79 -20.17 2.80
N ASN A 529 11.54 -20.11 3.26
CA ASN A 529 11.14 -19.36 4.42
C ASN A 529 10.05 -20.11 5.18
N LEU A 530 10.33 -20.46 6.42
CA LEU A 530 9.38 -21.04 7.36
C LEU A 530 8.86 -19.89 8.24
N GLY A 531 7.55 -19.70 8.25
CA GLY A 531 6.88 -18.67 9.03
C GLY A 531 5.87 -19.25 10.00
N ILE A 532 5.76 -18.65 11.18
CA ILE A 532 4.72 -18.92 12.18
C ILE A 532 4.06 -17.60 12.53
N ARG A 533 2.72 -17.58 12.56
CA ARG A 533 1.95 -16.40 12.98
C ARG A 533 0.87 -16.83 13.97
N TRP A 534 0.93 -16.27 15.17
CA TRP A 534 0.04 -16.61 16.27
C TRP A 534 -0.69 -15.41 16.84
#